data_8f76e1a4b25301895bd6191a6653d094
#
_entry.id   8f76e1a4b25301895bd6191a6653d094
#
_cell.length_a   1.000
_cell.length_b   1.000
_cell.length_c   1.000
_cell.angle_alpha   90.00
_cell.angle_beta   90.00
_cell.angle_gamma   90.00
#
_symmetry.space_group_name_H-M   'P 1'
#
loop_
_entity.id
_entity.type
_entity.pdbx_description
1 polymer ?
#
loop_
_entity_poly.entity_id
_entity_poly.type
_entity_poly.pdbx_seq_one_letter_code
_entity_poly.pdbx_strand_id
1 'polypeptide(L)'
;MEACTVSLKRIMAAVDLSSYSETTFMHAISLAQAMGGEVILLNVVNSRGLEQIERLGAQGFGIDKDSYIETIQKERQAEIEKEYLPRAGGVPCRVIFRVGLPWEQIIKAIKEEKADLMVMGTKGRGNLAGALFGSTADKVFRHSPCPVISVRGPEHCRLPE
;
A
#
# COMPACT_ATOMS: atom_id res chain seq x y z
N MET A 1 -28.58 23.79 -6.23
CA MET A 1 -27.75 22.68 -5.71
C MET A 1 -26.63 22.45 -6.70
N GLU A 2 -25.43 22.90 -6.39
CA GLU A 2 -24.28 22.59 -7.22
C GLU A 2 -24.02 21.09 -7.14
N ALA A 3 -23.96 20.41 -8.29
CA ALA A 3 -23.61 19.01 -8.34
C ALA A 3 -22.19 18.85 -7.78
N CYS A 4 -22.03 18.11 -6.70
CA CYS A 4 -20.73 17.77 -6.17
C CYS A 4 -20.02 16.89 -7.20
N THR A 5 -19.16 17.49 -8.02
CA THR A 5 -18.37 16.78 -9.00
C THR A 5 -17.21 16.11 -8.28
N VAL A 6 -17.32 14.81 -8.06
CA VAL A 6 -16.22 14.00 -7.50
C VAL A 6 -15.24 13.68 -8.63
N SER A 7 -14.00 14.12 -8.48
CA SER A 7 -12.90 13.76 -9.40
C SER A 7 -11.97 12.78 -8.69
N LEU A 8 -11.80 11.58 -9.25
CA LEU A 8 -10.93 10.53 -8.72
C LEU A 8 -9.74 10.36 -9.66
N LYS A 9 -8.76 11.25 -9.54
CA LYS A 9 -7.57 11.27 -10.43
C LYS A 9 -6.33 10.66 -9.78
N ARG A 10 -6.17 10.84 -8.47
CA ARG A 10 -5.02 10.32 -7.72
C ARG A 10 -5.45 9.12 -6.90
N ILE A 11 -5.11 7.94 -7.38
CA ILE A 11 -5.46 6.68 -6.75
C ILE A 11 -4.24 6.17 -6.01
N MET A 12 -4.31 6.09 -4.69
CA MET A 12 -3.26 5.50 -3.87
C MET A 12 -3.52 4.01 -3.68
N ALA A 13 -2.51 3.19 -3.93
CA ALA A 13 -2.55 1.76 -3.68
C ALA A 13 -1.50 1.38 -2.63
N ALA A 14 -1.92 0.86 -1.48
CA ALA A 14 -1.00 0.36 -0.46
C ALA A 14 -0.67 -1.12 -0.71
N VAL A 15 0.62 -1.40 -0.92
CA VAL A 15 1.15 -2.74 -1.16
C VAL A 15 2.22 -3.09 -0.14
N ASP A 16 2.15 -4.28 0.41
CA ASP A 16 3.13 -4.81 1.37
C ASP A 16 3.91 -6.01 0.82
N LEU A 17 3.77 -6.26 -0.49
CA LEU A 17 4.36 -7.39 -1.23
C LEU A 17 3.88 -8.76 -0.69
N SER A 18 2.68 -8.81 -0.13
CA SER A 18 1.95 -10.04 0.16
C SER A 18 1.18 -10.53 -1.07
N SER A 19 0.53 -11.68 -0.96
CA SER A 19 -0.34 -12.22 -2.01
C SER A 19 -1.52 -11.32 -2.39
N TYR A 20 -1.86 -10.32 -1.56
CA TYR A 20 -2.90 -9.33 -1.84
C TYR A 20 -2.41 -8.16 -2.70
N SER A 21 -1.09 -7.94 -2.75
CA SER A 21 -0.51 -6.74 -3.35
C SER A 21 -0.71 -6.69 -4.87
N GLU A 22 -0.56 -7.80 -5.54
CA GLU A 22 -0.78 -7.89 -7.00
C GLU A 22 -2.20 -7.52 -7.37
N THR A 23 -3.18 -8.15 -6.72
CA THR A 23 -4.60 -7.89 -6.97
C THR A 23 -4.97 -6.45 -6.62
N THR A 24 -4.43 -5.90 -5.54
CA THR A 24 -4.60 -4.50 -5.13
C THR A 24 -4.08 -3.55 -6.21
N PHE A 25 -2.88 -3.78 -6.70
CA PHE A 25 -2.26 -2.99 -7.75
C PHE A 25 -3.08 -3.01 -9.05
N MET A 26 -3.49 -4.19 -9.49
CA MET A 26 -4.28 -4.33 -10.74
C MET A 26 -5.64 -3.63 -10.66
N HIS A 27 -6.31 -3.64 -9.49
CA HIS A 27 -7.53 -2.87 -9.29
C HIS A 27 -7.26 -1.36 -9.35
N ALA A 28 -6.18 -0.89 -8.72
CA ALA A 28 -5.82 0.53 -8.77
C ALA A 28 -5.51 0.99 -10.20
N ILE A 29 -4.77 0.20 -10.98
CA ILE A 29 -4.46 0.48 -12.39
C ILE A 29 -5.74 0.52 -13.23
N SER A 30 -6.63 -0.46 -13.08
CA SER A 30 -7.90 -0.52 -13.83
C SER A 30 -8.77 0.71 -13.53
N LEU A 31 -8.84 1.13 -12.27
CA LEU A 31 -9.57 2.32 -11.87
C LEU A 31 -8.93 3.60 -12.44
N ALA A 32 -7.61 3.74 -12.34
CA ALA A 32 -6.90 4.89 -12.88
C ALA A 32 -7.07 4.98 -14.40
N GLN A 33 -7.01 3.86 -15.10
CA GLN A 33 -7.22 3.81 -16.54
C GLN A 33 -8.64 4.26 -16.92
N ALA A 34 -9.66 3.74 -16.22
CA ALA A 34 -11.06 4.11 -16.47
C ALA A 34 -11.35 5.59 -16.19
N MET A 35 -10.68 6.16 -15.19
CA MET A 35 -10.88 7.54 -14.76
C MET A 35 -9.92 8.55 -15.40
N GLY A 36 -8.95 8.09 -16.19
CA GLY A 36 -7.88 8.92 -16.75
C GLY A 36 -7.05 9.59 -15.67
N GLY A 37 -6.69 8.82 -14.64
CA GLY A 37 -5.91 9.26 -13.47
C GLY A 37 -4.51 8.65 -13.40
N GLU A 38 -3.89 8.78 -12.24
CA GLU A 38 -2.58 8.21 -11.91
C GLU A 38 -2.65 7.28 -10.69
N VAL A 39 -1.66 6.40 -10.55
CA VAL A 39 -1.49 5.55 -9.37
C VAL A 39 -0.29 5.99 -8.56
N ILE A 40 -0.50 6.14 -7.25
CA ILE A 40 0.54 6.33 -6.26
C ILE A 40 0.69 5.01 -5.50
N LEU A 41 1.74 4.27 -5.79
CA LEU A 41 2.02 3.00 -5.14
C LEU A 41 2.79 3.24 -3.84
N LEU A 42 2.14 2.98 -2.71
CA LEU A 42 2.69 3.20 -1.38
C LEU A 42 3.16 1.88 -0.77
N ASN A 43 4.42 1.84 -0.37
CA ASN A 43 4.94 0.78 0.49
C ASN A 43 5.39 1.35 1.84
N VAL A 44 5.02 0.70 2.94
CA VAL A 44 5.41 1.11 4.28
C VAL A 44 6.32 0.07 4.91
N VAL A 45 7.52 0.50 5.33
CA VAL A 45 8.41 -0.29 6.18
C VAL A 45 7.90 -0.18 7.62
N ASN A 46 7.43 -1.29 8.18
CA ASN A 46 6.81 -1.30 9.51
C ASN A 46 7.85 -1.09 10.61
N SER A 47 7.70 -0.04 11.41
CA SER A 47 8.62 0.31 12.51
C SER A 47 8.68 -0.73 13.62
N ARG A 48 7.63 -1.54 13.81
CA ARG A 48 7.66 -2.60 14.85
C ARG A 48 8.76 -3.64 14.60
N GLY A 49 9.05 -3.96 13.33
CA GLY A 49 10.18 -4.83 12.98
C GLY A 49 11.53 -4.16 13.22
N LEU A 50 11.60 -2.83 13.12
CA LEU A 50 12.84 -2.07 13.29
C LEU A 50 13.28 -1.96 14.74
N GLU A 51 12.37 -1.98 15.71
CA GLU A 51 12.71 -2.00 17.13
C GLU A 51 13.53 -3.24 17.52
N GLN A 52 13.26 -4.37 16.90
CA GLN A 52 14.04 -5.60 17.10
C GLN A 52 15.45 -5.46 16.51
N ILE A 53 15.57 -4.81 15.37
CA ILE A 53 16.87 -4.54 14.73
C ILE A 53 17.71 -3.58 15.58
N GLU A 54 17.10 -2.51 16.13
CA GLU A 54 17.80 -1.61 17.05
C GLU A 54 18.33 -2.33 18.30
N ARG A 55 17.55 -3.22 18.89
CA ARG A 55 17.97 -4.03 20.05
C ARG A 55 19.16 -4.94 19.70
N LEU A 56 19.15 -5.56 18.53
CA LEU A 56 20.27 -6.39 18.08
C LEU A 56 21.53 -5.55 17.81
N GLY A 57 21.37 -4.38 17.18
CA GLY A 57 22.47 -3.43 16.99
C GLY A 57 23.11 -3.00 18.30
N ALA A 58 22.31 -2.67 19.33
CA ALA A 58 22.76 -2.29 20.65
C ALA A 58 23.48 -3.45 21.40
N GLN A 59 23.21 -4.70 21.03
CA GLN A 59 23.89 -5.89 21.56
C GLN A 59 25.22 -6.22 20.87
N GLY A 60 25.69 -5.35 19.95
CA GLY A 60 26.99 -5.49 19.30
C GLY A 60 26.98 -6.31 18.01
N PHE A 61 25.81 -6.61 17.44
CA PHE A 61 25.73 -7.31 16.16
C PHE A 61 26.01 -6.42 14.93
N GLY A 62 26.38 -5.13 15.14
CA GLY A 62 26.83 -4.23 14.06
C GLY A 62 25.75 -3.88 13.01
N ILE A 63 24.47 -4.09 13.34
CA ILE A 63 23.36 -3.79 12.44
C ILE A 63 22.90 -2.35 12.69
N ASP A 64 23.10 -1.48 11.69
CA ASP A 64 22.60 -0.12 11.69
C ASP A 64 21.19 -0.07 11.12
N LYS A 65 20.28 0.58 11.84
CA LYS A 65 18.87 0.69 11.47
C LYS A 65 18.64 1.39 10.13
N ASP A 66 19.36 2.48 9.90
CA ASP A 66 19.18 3.28 8.68
C ASP A 66 19.66 2.51 7.45
N SER A 67 20.81 1.86 7.54
CA SER A 67 21.32 0.96 6.50
C SER A 67 20.37 -0.22 6.24
N TYR A 68 19.74 -0.75 7.28
CA TYR A 68 18.74 -1.81 7.14
C TYR A 68 17.48 -1.31 6.40
N ILE A 69 16.97 -0.12 6.74
CA ILE A 69 15.83 0.50 6.07
C ILE A 69 16.15 0.73 4.58
N GLU A 70 17.32 1.31 4.28
CA GLU A 70 17.74 1.54 2.90
C GLU A 70 17.83 0.25 2.09
N THR A 71 18.36 -0.81 2.68
CA THR A 71 18.46 -2.12 2.02
C THR A 71 17.08 -2.66 1.69
N ILE A 72 16.15 -2.66 2.67
CA ILE A 72 14.76 -3.11 2.44
C ILE A 72 14.08 -2.27 1.36
N GLN A 73 14.25 -0.96 1.39
CA GLN A 73 13.63 -0.08 0.39
C GLN A 73 14.17 -0.38 -1.02
N LYS A 74 15.48 -0.57 -1.17
CA LYS A 74 16.09 -0.94 -2.45
C LYS A 74 15.58 -2.29 -2.97
N GLU A 75 15.50 -3.30 -2.12
CA GLU A 75 14.98 -4.62 -2.48
C GLU A 75 13.52 -4.54 -2.94
N ARG A 76 12.69 -3.85 -2.17
CA ARG A 76 11.26 -3.68 -2.49
C ARG A 76 11.05 -2.82 -3.74
N GLN A 77 11.86 -1.78 -3.92
CA GLN A 77 11.83 -0.97 -5.14
C GLN A 77 12.13 -1.84 -6.36
N ALA A 78 13.19 -2.65 -6.31
CA ALA A 78 13.56 -3.54 -7.41
C ALA A 78 12.45 -4.56 -7.71
N GLU A 79 11.80 -5.11 -6.69
CA GLU A 79 10.67 -6.02 -6.86
C GLU A 79 9.48 -5.31 -7.52
N ILE A 80 9.14 -4.10 -7.06
CA ILE A 80 8.05 -3.30 -7.62
C ILE A 80 8.33 -2.93 -9.08
N GLU A 81 9.53 -2.50 -9.39
CA GLU A 81 9.94 -2.15 -10.76
C GLU A 81 9.90 -3.34 -11.71
N LYS A 82 10.24 -4.52 -11.22
CA LYS A 82 10.25 -5.74 -12.03
C LYS A 82 8.87 -6.37 -12.19
N GLU A 83 8.08 -6.45 -11.13
CA GLU A 83 6.87 -7.27 -11.11
C GLU A 83 5.58 -6.45 -11.30
N TYR A 84 5.57 -5.18 -10.91
CA TYR A 84 4.37 -4.34 -10.92
C TYR A 84 4.37 -3.28 -12.03
N LEU A 85 5.39 -2.44 -12.12
CA LEU A 85 5.40 -1.31 -13.06
C LEU A 85 5.24 -1.70 -14.53
N PRO A 86 5.80 -2.82 -15.04
CA PRO A 86 5.56 -3.24 -16.42
C PRO A 86 4.09 -3.53 -16.75
N ARG A 87 3.30 -3.80 -15.72
CA ARG A 87 1.87 -4.12 -15.83
C ARG A 87 0.96 -2.89 -15.69
N ALA A 88 1.54 -1.70 -15.56
CA ALA A 88 0.77 -0.45 -15.42
C ALA A 88 0.04 -0.05 -16.72
N GLY A 89 0.35 -0.67 -17.87
CA GLY A 89 -0.42 -0.49 -19.11
C GLY A 89 -0.49 0.95 -19.62
N GLY A 90 0.56 1.75 -19.38
CA GLY A 90 0.61 3.16 -19.75
C GLY A 90 -0.06 4.12 -18.76
N VAL A 91 -0.64 3.62 -17.66
CA VAL A 91 -1.14 4.47 -16.56
C VAL A 91 0.06 5.09 -15.85
N PRO A 92 0.08 6.43 -15.64
CA PRO A 92 1.12 7.06 -14.84
C PRO A 92 1.15 6.46 -13.44
N CYS A 93 2.31 5.92 -13.05
CA CYS A 93 2.48 5.24 -11.78
C CYS A 93 3.79 5.67 -11.13
N ARG A 94 3.75 6.13 -9.89
CA ARG A 94 4.93 6.45 -9.09
C ARG A 94 4.92 5.70 -7.77
N VAL A 95 6.11 5.39 -7.26
CA VAL A 95 6.30 4.64 -6.03
C VAL A 95 6.76 5.57 -4.93
N ILE A 96 6.17 5.43 -3.75
CA ILE A 96 6.60 6.14 -2.55
C ILE A 96 6.80 5.15 -1.41
N PHE A 97 7.83 5.41 -0.60
CA PHE A 97 8.14 4.65 0.60
C PHE A 97 7.91 5.50 1.84
N ARG A 98 7.40 4.86 2.88
CA ARG A 98 7.27 5.44 4.23
C ARG A 98 7.81 4.44 5.27
N VAL A 99 8.21 4.96 6.40
CA VAL A 99 8.67 4.17 7.55
C VAL A 99 7.83 4.53 8.76
N GLY A 100 7.29 3.54 9.46
CA GLY A 100 6.47 3.78 10.65
C GLY A 100 5.39 2.73 10.84
N LEU A 101 4.36 3.06 11.61
CA LEU A 101 3.18 2.22 11.75
C LEU A 101 2.35 2.27 10.46
N PRO A 102 2.07 1.14 9.81
CA PRO A 102 1.50 1.13 8.46
C PRO A 102 0.22 1.98 8.32
N TRP A 103 -0.74 1.83 9.21
CA TRP A 103 -2.00 2.57 9.10
C TRP A 103 -1.82 4.09 9.26
N GLU A 104 -0.93 4.54 10.15
CA GLU A 104 -0.64 5.97 10.35
C GLU A 104 0.04 6.56 9.12
N GLN A 105 1.02 5.84 8.57
CA GLN A 105 1.75 6.28 7.39
C GLN A 105 0.87 6.31 6.15
N ILE A 106 -0.09 5.39 6.03
CA ILE A 106 -1.08 5.41 4.94
C ILE A 106 -1.95 6.65 5.06
N ILE A 107 -2.53 6.93 6.23
CA ILE A 107 -3.39 8.12 6.44
C ILE A 107 -2.61 9.41 6.18
N LYS A 108 -1.37 9.48 6.64
CA LYS A 108 -0.49 10.62 6.40
C LYS A 108 -0.20 10.80 4.91
N ALA A 109 0.14 9.72 4.21
CA ALA A 109 0.40 9.75 2.78
C ALA A 109 -0.84 10.18 1.97
N ILE A 110 -2.03 9.68 2.30
CA ILE A 110 -3.29 10.11 1.65
C ILE A 110 -3.44 11.64 1.71
N LYS A 111 -3.17 12.25 2.86
CA LYS A 111 -3.29 13.70 3.06
C LYS A 111 -2.22 14.47 2.31
N GLU A 112 -0.95 14.07 2.43
CA GLU A 112 0.20 14.75 1.82
C GLU A 112 0.15 14.68 0.30
N GLU A 113 -0.17 13.51 -0.25
CA GLU A 113 -0.26 13.28 -1.69
C GLU A 113 -1.63 13.72 -2.27
N LYS A 114 -2.55 14.14 -1.40
CA LYS A 114 -3.93 14.52 -1.76
C LYS A 114 -4.61 13.42 -2.59
N ALA A 115 -4.50 12.19 -2.14
CA ALA A 115 -5.13 11.07 -2.83
C ALA A 115 -6.65 11.18 -2.79
N ASP A 116 -7.29 10.94 -3.91
CA ASP A 116 -8.75 11.02 -4.07
C ASP A 116 -9.42 9.70 -3.71
N LEU A 117 -8.68 8.60 -3.82
CA LEU A 117 -9.15 7.24 -3.56
C LEU A 117 -8.02 6.39 -3.02
N MET A 118 -8.31 5.56 -2.02
CA MET A 118 -7.41 4.55 -1.47
C MET A 118 -7.84 3.15 -1.89
N VAL A 119 -6.90 2.35 -2.40
CA VAL A 119 -7.09 0.93 -2.72
C VAL A 119 -6.13 0.11 -1.88
N MET A 120 -6.63 -0.89 -1.17
CA MET A 120 -5.80 -1.74 -0.32
C MET A 120 -6.39 -3.15 -0.16
N GLY A 121 -5.52 -4.11 0.14
CA GLY A 121 -5.97 -5.45 0.49
C GLY A 121 -6.73 -5.47 1.82
N THR A 122 -7.74 -6.35 1.94
CA THR A 122 -8.42 -6.59 3.23
C THR A 122 -7.47 -7.14 4.29
N LYS A 123 -6.42 -7.84 3.86
CA LYS A 123 -5.37 -8.43 4.70
C LYS A 123 -4.00 -8.13 4.09
N GLY A 124 -2.94 -8.44 4.81
CA GLY A 124 -1.57 -8.34 4.36
C GLY A 124 -0.73 -9.47 4.94
N ARG A 125 0.54 -9.22 5.23
CA ARG A 125 1.51 -10.20 5.74
C ARG A 125 1.07 -10.91 7.03
N GLY A 126 0.30 -10.24 7.90
CA GLY A 126 -0.23 -10.80 9.15
C GLY A 126 -1.59 -11.46 8.97
N ASN A 127 -1.74 -12.38 8.02
CA ASN A 127 -3.01 -13.03 7.68
C ASN A 127 -3.58 -13.82 8.87
N LEU A 128 -4.38 -13.16 9.71
CA LEU A 128 -5.11 -13.81 10.81
C LEU A 128 -6.26 -14.65 10.24
N ALA A 129 -6.19 -15.96 10.48
CA ALA A 129 -7.25 -16.88 10.11
C ALA A 129 -8.59 -16.45 10.76
N GLY A 130 -9.66 -16.40 9.97
CA GLY A 130 -11.01 -16.04 10.45
C GLY A 130 -11.34 -14.56 10.54
N ALA A 131 -10.36 -13.64 10.47
CA ALA A 131 -10.64 -12.21 10.41
C ALA A 131 -10.98 -11.76 8.98
N LEU A 132 -12.02 -10.95 8.82
CA LEU A 132 -12.38 -10.35 7.51
C LEU A 132 -11.39 -9.26 7.11
N PHE A 133 -10.96 -8.43 8.07
CA PHE A 133 -10.00 -7.35 7.89
C PHE A 133 -8.76 -7.56 8.76
N GLY A 134 -7.60 -7.26 8.21
CA GLY A 134 -6.36 -7.13 8.99
C GLY A 134 -6.35 -5.84 9.82
N SER A 135 -5.48 -5.77 10.82
CA SER A 135 -5.40 -4.63 11.75
C SER A 135 -5.10 -3.29 11.05
N THR A 136 -4.32 -3.30 9.99
CA THR A 136 -4.03 -2.10 9.20
C THR A 136 -5.25 -1.68 8.39
N ALA A 137 -5.88 -2.62 7.69
CA ALA A 137 -7.06 -2.34 6.86
C ALA A 137 -8.23 -1.78 7.68
N ASP A 138 -8.53 -2.37 8.84
CA ASP A 138 -9.58 -1.88 9.75
C ASP A 138 -9.32 -0.42 10.19
N LYS A 139 -8.10 -0.09 10.59
CA LYS A 139 -7.74 1.26 11.02
C LYS A 139 -7.77 2.26 9.87
N VAL A 140 -7.26 1.90 8.70
CA VAL A 140 -7.33 2.77 7.52
C VAL A 140 -8.77 3.03 7.14
N PHE A 141 -9.61 2.02 7.12
CA PHE A 141 -11.04 2.17 6.81
C PHE A 141 -11.76 3.14 7.76
N ARG A 142 -11.44 3.10 9.06
CA ARG A 142 -12.03 3.98 10.06
C ARG A 142 -11.53 5.44 9.99
N HIS A 143 -10.30 5.66 9.55
CA HIS A 143 -9.62 6.96 9.67
C HIS A 143 -9.30 7.63 8.34
N SER A 144 -9.60 6.99 7.20
CA SER A 144 -9.29 7.53 5.89
C SER A 144 -10.08 8.80 5.59
N PRO A 145 -9.41 9.87 5.13
CA PRO A 145 -10.09 11.10 4.70
C PRO A 145 -10.69 11.00 3.29
N CYS A 146 -10.40 9.93 2.56
CA CYS A 146 -10.95 9.66 1.23
C CYS A 146 -11.64 8.29 1.19
N PRO A 147 -12.46 8.00 0.16
CA PRO A 147 -13.04 6.67 -0.04
C PRO A 147 -11.97 5.57 -0.07
N VAL A 148 -12.32 4.39 0.45
CA VAL A 148 -11.44 3.22 0.49
C VAL A 148 -12.09 2.06 -0.24
N ILE A 149 -11.38 1.48 -1.19
CA ILE A 149 -11.71 0.21 -1.81
C ILE A 149 -10.87 -0.88 -1.16
N SER A 150 -11.53 -1.86 -0.56
CA SER A 150 -10.89 -3.02 0.01
C SER A 150 -10.92 -4.19 -0.98
N VAL A 151 -9.74 -4.69 -1.35
CA VAL A 151 -9.58 -5.78 -2.30
C VAL A 151 -9.38 -7.09 -1.54
N ARG A 152 -10.15 -8.11 -1.88
CA ARG A 152 -10.00 -9.45 -1.31
C ARG A 152 -8.82 -10.18 -1.96
N GLY A 153 -8.34 -11.25 -1.32
CA GLY A 153 -7.26 -12.06 -1.86
C GLY A 153 -7.64 -12.77 -3.17
N PRO A 154 -6.62 -13.25 -3.90
CA PRO A 154 -6.83 -13.87 -5.21
C PRO A 154 -7.79 -15.06 -5.18
N GLU A 155 -7.91 -15.74 -4.04
CA GLU A 155 -8.86 -16.82 -3.82
C GLU A 155 -10.34 -16.38 -3.84
N HIS A 156 -10.59 -15.09 -3.71
CA HIS A 156 -11.91 -14.47 -3.73
C HIS A 156 -12.16 -13.56 -4.94
N CYS A 157 -11.17 -13.42 -5.81
CA CYS A 157 -11.28 -12.64 -7.05
C CYS A 157 -11.96 -13.45 -8.17
N ARG A 158 -13.11 -14.05 -7.85
CA ARG A 158 -13.97 -14.57 -8.91
C ARG A 158 -14.84 -13.43 -9.42
N LEU A 159 -14.70 -13.13 -10.70
CA LEU A 159 -15.70 -12.34 -11.40
C LEU A 159 -17.03 -13.09 -11.30
N PRO A 160 -18.15 -12.43 -11.00
CA PRO A 160 -19.45 -13.05 -11.12
C PRO A 160 -19.60 -13.60 -12.55
N GLU A 161 -20.02 -14.86 -12.65
CA GLU A 161 -20.38 -15.51 -13.91
C GLU A 161 -21.59 -14.82 -14.53
#